data_476a62e207ada8ecaf696ffc989a9bc4
#
_entry.id   476a62e207ada8ecaf696ffc989a9bc4
#
_cell.length_a   1.000
_cell.length_b   1.000
_cell.length_c   1.000
_cell.angle_alpha   90.00
_cell.angle_beta   90.00
_cell.angle_gamma   90.00
#
_symmetry.space_group_name_H-M   'P 1'
#
loop_
_entity.id
_entity.type
_entity.pdbx_description
1 polymer ?
#
loop_
_entity_poly.entity_id
_entity_poly.type
_entity_poly.pdbx_seq_one_letter_code
_entity_poly.pdbx_strand_id
1 'polypeptide(L)'
;MTKVELPFTEQIGKTFFEGDFSAIEKTLGLALDYTQIENSLRGVPVIATTARKARFASIKDGYVLKSRQENLRLSNTYNQQFLMTKQLLTLGKQRLVIYYDDYQQISGQWIPMQISYEGQTKGETVQLEFAFRKAEINSEIRTPFSIPKSYTRL
;
A
#
# COMPACT_ATOMS: atom_id res chain seq x y z
N MET A 1 6.62 -7.16 -13.96
CA MET A 1 5.84 -5.94 -13.72
C MET A 1 4.41 -6.33 -13.46
N THR A 2 3.84 -5.92 -12.36
CA THR A 2 2.47 -6.26 -11.99
C THR A 2 1.53 -5.22 -12.59
N LYS A 3 0.64 -5.62 -13.51
CA LYS A 3 -0.44 -4.74 -13.97
C LYS A 3 -1.59 -4.85 -12.98
N VAL A 4 -1.95 -3.74 -12.41
CA VAL A 4 -3.13 -3.60 -11.56
C VAL A 4 -4.12 -2.72 -12.31
N GLU A 5 -5.27 -3.27 -12.72
CA GLU A 5 -6.36 -2.47 -13.25
C GLU A 5 -7.18 -1.93 -12.07
N LEU A 6 -7.07 -0.62 -11.84
CA LEU A 6 -7.92 0.08 -10.90
C LEU A 6 -9.30 0.27 -11.53
N PRO A 7 -10.38 -0.16 -10.87
CA PRO A 7 -11.72 0.20 -11.30
C PRO A 7 -11.98 1.67 -10.93
N PHE A 8 -11.54 2.59 -11.77
CA PHE A 8 -12.00 3.97 -11.69
C PHE A 8 -13.34 4.10 -12.40
N THR A 9 -14.40 3.73 -11.73
CA THR A 9 -15.75 4.19 -12.01
C THR A 9 -16.49 4.23 -10.68
N GLU A 10 -16.53 5.42 -10.06
CA GLU A 10 -17.74 6.06 -9.58
C GLU A 10 -17.37 7.28 -8.74
N GLN A 11 -17.68 8.45 -9.28
CA GLN A 11 -18.09 9.69 -8.59
C GLN A 11 -17.15 10.33 -7.55
N ILE A 12 -15.86 10.38 -7.81
CA ILE A 12 -15.08 11.54 -7.39
C ILE A 12 -14.83 12.32 -8.68
N GLY A 13 -15.26 13.57 -8.74
CA GLY A 13 -15.34 14.39 -9.95
C GLY A 13 -14.30 14.07 -11.01
N LYS A 14 -14.60 14.26 -12.31
CA LYS A 14 -13.78 13.95 -13.50
C LYS A 14 -12.39 14.60 -13.41
N THR A 15 -11.58 14.18 -12.44
CA THR A 15 -10.25 14.67 -12.16
C THR A 15 -9.24 13.54 -12.36
N PHE A 16 -8.09 13.86 -12.93
CA PHE A 16 -6.96 12.95 -13.01
C PHE A 16 -5.77 13.60 -12.31
N PHE A 17 -4.90 12.75 -11.79
CA PHE A 17 -3.69 13.17 -11.17
C PHE A 17 -2.51 12.89 -12.11
N GLU A 18 -1.78 13.95 -12.46
CA GLU A 18 -0.52 13.89 -13.18
C GLU A 18 0.52 14.62 -12.33
N GLY A 19 1.25 13.86 -11.51
CA GLY A 19 2.20 14.40 -10.57
C GLY A 19 3.25 13.38 -10.15
N ASP A 20 4.25 13.86 -9.47
CA ASP A 20 5.25 13.02 -8.83
C ASP A 20 4.70 12.44 -7.50
N PHE A 21 5.47 11.55 -6.87
CA PHE A 21 5.09 10.92 -5.60
C PHE A 21 4.97 11.90 -4.42
N SER A 22 5.33 13.18 -4.59
CA SER A 22 5.20 14.21 -3.56
C SER A 22 3.75 14.44 -3.14
N ALA A 23 2.80 14.21 -4.04
CA ALA A 23 1.37 14.32 -3.72
C ALA A 23 0.89 13.15 -2.84
N ILE A 24 1.41 11.95 -3.09
CA ILE A 24 1.15 10.78 -2.23
C ILE A 24 1.73 11.02 -0.84
N GLU A 25 2.96 11.56 -0.76
CA GLU A 25 3.59 11.96 0.50
C GLU A 25 2.72 12.97 1.27
N LYS A 26 2.24 14.02 0.61
CA LYS A 26 1.36 15.02 1.23
C LYS A 26 0.06 14.40 1.74
N THR A 27 -0.49 13.45 0.99
CA THR A 27 -1.74 12.79 1.32
C THR A 27 -1.58 11.78 2.45
N LEU A 28 -0.55 10.94 2.41
CA LEU A 28 -0.34 9.88 3.40
C LEU A 28 0.50 10.31 4.60
N GLY A 29 1.13 11.49 4.54
CA GLY A 29 1.97 12.03 5.62
C GLY A 29 3.34 11.36 5.76
N LEU A 30 3.70 10.45 4.84
CA LEU A 30 5.01 9.79 4.76
C LEU A 30 5.45 9.70 3.30
N ALA A 31 6.70 10.06 3.05
CA ALA A 31 7.31 9.90 1.73
C ALA A 31 7.47 8.42 1.41
N LEU A 32 6.82 7.97 0.36
CA LEU A 32 6.98 6.63 -0.20
C LEU A 32 7.51 6.74 -1.64
N ASP A 33 8.59 6.03 -1.95
CA ASP A 33 9.08 5.94 -3.31
C ASP A 33 8.28 4.92 -4.15
N TYR A 34 8.56 4.87 -5.44
CA TYR A 34 7.88 3.96 -6.37
C TYR A 34 7.98 2.50 -5.94
N THR A 35 9.16 2.05 -5.53
CA THR A 35 9.40 0.66 -5.09
C THR A 35 8.60 0.33 -3.85
N GLN A 36 8.49 1.27 -2.92
CA GLN A 36 7.73 1.12 -1.69
C GLN A 36 6.22 1.02 -1.97
N ILE A 37 5.71 1.82 -2.92
CA ILE A 37 4.32 1.73 -3.36
C ILE A 37 4.07 0.40 -4.08
N GLU A 38 4.94 -0.01 -4.99
CA GLU A 38 4.84 -1.31 -5.67
C GLU A 38 4.85 -2.47 -4.66
N ASN A 39 5.72 -2.44 -3.66
CA ASN A 39 5.75 -3.43 -2.59
C ASN A 39 4.42 -3.48 -1.84
N SER A 40 3.84 -2.33 -1.51
CA SER A 40 2.55 -2.29 -0.82
C SER A 40 1.43 -2.94 -1.66
N LEU A 41 1.39 -2.67 -2.96
CA LEU A 41 0.40 -3.28 -3.86
C LEU A 41 0.53 -4.81 -3.96
N ARG A 42 1.70 -5.34 -3.69
CA ARG A 42 1.98 -6.79 -3.69
C ARG A 42 1.80 -7.45 -2.32
N GLY A 43 1.40 -6.70 -1.29
CA GLY A 43 1.33 -7.20 0.09
C GLY A 43 2.71 -7.52 0.69
N VAL A 44 3.77 -6.87 0.18
CA VAL A 44 5.14 -6.96 0.68
C VAL A 44 5.42 -5.74 1.56
N PRO A 45 6.20 -5.86 2.63
CA PRO A 45 6.52 -4.72 3.48
C PRO A 45 7.09 -3.54 2.68
N VAL A 46 6.48 -2.37 2.86
CA VAL A 46 6.91 -1.11 2.23
C VAL A 46 8.36 -0.80 2.57
N ILE A 47 8.74 -1.08 3.81
CA ILE A 47 10.11 -0.96 4.29
C ILE A 47 10.53 -2.32 4.83
N ALA A 48 11.63 -2.85 4.29
CA ALA A 48 12.17 -4.12 4.71
C ALA A 48 12.66 -4.07 6.16
N THR A 49 12.34 -5.10 6.92
CA THR A 49 12.79 -5.25 8.29
C THR A 49 14.15 -5.96 8.33
N THR A 50 15.15 -5.35 8.90
CA THR A 50 16.46 -6.03 9.11
C THR A 50 16.35 -6.98 10.30
N ALA A 51 16.72 -8.24 10.10
CA ALA A 51 16.61 -9.31 11.11
C ALA A 51 17.32 -8.98 12.45
N ARG A 52 18.42 -8.23 12.42
CA ARG A 52 19.19 -7.89 13.62
C ARG A 52 18.45 -7.04 14.66
N LYS A 53 17.39 -6.34 14.27
CA LYS A 53 16.65 -5.42 15.15
C LYS A 53 15.16 -5.77 15.23
N ALA A 54 14.77 -6.94 14.71
CA ALA A 54 13.39 -7.38 14.67
C ALA A 54 13.03 -8.21 15.92
N ARG A 55 11.84 -7.97 16.45
CA ARG A 55 11.22 -8.79 17.49
C ARG A 55 10.00 -9.46 16.90
N PHE A 56 9.98 -10.78 16.95
CA PHE A 56 8.88 -11.61 16.51
C PHE A 56 8.06 -12.08 17.72
N ALA A 57 6.75 -12.06 17.61
CA ALA A 57 5.83 -12.58 18.61
C ALA A 57 4.63 -13.26 17.95
N SER A 58 4.19 -14.38 18.53
CA SER A 58 2.91 -14.99 18.19
C SER A 58 1.77 -14.21 18.85
N ILE A 59 0.67 -14.05 18.15
CA ILE A 59 -0.59 -13.50 18.65
C ILE A 59 -1.72 -14.51 18.39
N LYS A 60 -2.93 -14.29 18.92
CA LYS A 60 -4.03 -15.23 18.82
C LYS A 60 -4.29 -15.72 17.38
N ASP A 61 -4.30 -14.80 16.40
CA ASP A 61 -4.69 -15.10 15.02
C ASP A 61 -3.53 -14.95 14.01
N GLY A 62 -2.28 -15.07 14.48
CA GLY A 62 -1.10 -14.97 13.61
C GLY A 62 0.16 -14.49 14.31
N TYR A 63 0.86 -13.56 13.69
CA TYR A 63 2.20 -13.15 14.10
C TYR A 63 2.39 -11.64 13.96
N VAL A 64 3.26 -11.07 14.80
CA VAL A 64 3.69 -9.67 14.72
C VAL A 64 5.21 -9.61 14.66
N LEU A 65 5.72 -8.87 13.69
CA LEU A 65 7.13 -8.54 13.55
C LEU A 65 7.31 -7.04 13.80
N LYS A 66 8.02 -6.67 14.86
CA LYS A 66 8.31 -5.27 15.21
C LYS A 66 9.78 -4.98 15.02
N SER A 67 10.09 -3.83 14.46
CA SER A 67 11.45 -3.34 14.33
C SER A 67 11.54 -1.83 14.47
N ARG A 68 12.77 -1.34 14.64
CA ARG A 68 13.08 0.09 14.67
C ARG A 68 14.32 0.36 13.84
N GLN A 69 14.19 1.34 12.93
CA GLN A 69 15.29 1.84 12.11
C GLN A 69 15.42 3.34 12.41
N GLU A 70 16.46 3.74 13.13
CA GLU A 70 16.62 5.12 13.60
C GLU A 70 15.37 5.63 14.35
N ASN A 71 14.65 6.59 13.76
CA ASN A 71 13.44 7.17 14.34
C ASN A 71 12.15 6.52 13.82
N LEU A 72 12.24 5.63 12.82
CA LEU A 72 11.12 4.92 12.24
C LEU A 72 10.81 3.64 13.02
N ARG A 73 9.61 3.49 13.49
CA ARG A 73 9.08 2.26 14.10
C ARG A 73 8.20 1.54 13.11
N LEU A 74 8.42 0.24 12.96
CA LEU A 74 7.72 -0.65 12.06
C LEU A 74 7.03 -1.76 12.85
N SER A 75 5.79 -2.08 12.48
CA SER A 75 5.06 -3.23 13.00
C SER A 75 4.28 -3.88 11.86
N ASN A 76 4.66 -5.10 11.49
CA ASN A 76 3.99 -5.90 10.48
C ASN A 76 3.21 -7.02 11.16
N THR A 77 1.93 -7.14 10.86
CA THR A 77 1.06 -8.21 11.35
C THR A 77 0.77 -9.17 10.21
N TYR A 78 0.87 -10.45 10.49
CA TYR A 78 0.65 -11.55 9.55
C TYR A 78 -0.41 -12.49 10.09
N ASN A 79 -1.22 -13.08 9.22
CA ASN A 79 -2.14 -14.14 9.58
C ASN A 79 -1.39 -15.48 9.77
N GLN A 80 -2.14 -16.57 10.06
CA GLN A 80 -1.57 -17.90 10.26
C GLN A 80 -0.90 -18.49 9.00
N GLN A 81 -1.24 -17.99 7.80
CA GLN A 81 -0.61 -18.35 6.53
C GLN A 81 0.60 -17.47 6.17
N PHE A 82 1.05 -16.62 7.10
CA PHE A 82 2.13 -15.64 6.90
C PHE A 82 1.85 -14.60 5.82
N LEU A 83 0.58 -14.35 5.48
CA LEU A 83 0.19 -13.23 4.65
C LEU A 83 0.06 -11.98 5.52
N MET A 84 0.65 -10.87 5.07
CA MET A 84 0.60 -9.62 5.81
C MET A 84 -0.81 -9.04 5.78
N THR A 85 -1.39 -8.80 6.95
CA THR A 85 -2.73 -8.21 7.10
C THR A 85 -2.69 -6.74 7.47
N LYS A 86 -1.56 -6.30 8.05
CA LYS A 86 -1.40 -4.91 8.48
C LYS A 86 0.06 -4.53 8.54
N GLN A 87 0.38 -3.35 8.06
CA GLN A 87 1.66 -2.70 8.33
C GLN A 87 1.43 -1.34 9.01
N LEU A 88 2.17 -1.07 10.06
CA LEU A 88 2.18 0.21 10.76
C LEU A 88 3.58 0.81 10.71
N LEU A 89 3.67 2.03 10.17
CA LEU A 89 4.85 2.86 10.16
C LEU A 89 4.61 4.08 11.06
N THR A 90 5.56 4.41 11.94
CA THR A 90 5.47 5.58 12.81
C THR A 90 6.79 6.33 12.80
N LEU A 91 6.76 7.59 12.36
CA LEU A 91 7.90 8.50 12.32
C LEU A 91 7.54 9.78 13.09
N GLY A 92 8.02 9.91 14.32
CA GLY A 92 7.64 11.02 15.19
C GLY A 92 6.13 11.07 15.45
N LYS A 93 5.47 12.12 14.97
CA LYS A 93 4.01 12.31 15.04
C LYS A 93 3.26 11.80 13.79
N GLN A 94 3.98 11.41 12.75
CA GLN A 94 3.41 10.86 11.53
C GLN A 94 3.16 9.37 11.69
N ARG A 95 2.03 8.90 11.20
CA ARG A 95 1.63 7.50 11.26
C ARG A 95 0.98 7.11 9.94
N LEU A 96 1.41 5.99 9.40
CA LEU A 96 0.77 5.34 8.26
C LEU A 96 0.42 3.92 8.64
N VAL A 97 -0.84 3.55 8.45
CA VAL A 97 -1.33 2.17 8.57
C VAL A 97 -1.76 1.71 7.19
N ILE A 98 -1.34 0.52 6.81
CA ILE A 98 -1.76 -0.14 5.58
C ILE A 98 -2.40 -1.46 5.99
N TYR A 99 -3.62 -1.69 5.54
CA TYR A 99 -4.36 -2.93 5.73
C TYR A 99 -4.43 -3.68 4.41
N TYR A 100 -4.33 -5.00 4.48
CA TYR A 100 -4.37 -5.90 3.35
C TYR A 100 -5.43 -6.97 3.57
N ASP A 101 -6.30 -7.15 2.58
CA ASP A 101 -7.40 -8.10 2.65
C ASP A 101 -7.65 -8.75 1.28
N ASP A 102 -8.58 -9.71 1.25
CA ASP A 102 -8.99 -10.44 0.04
C ASP A 102 -7.79 -10.97 -0.78
N TYR A 103 -6.92 -11.73 -0.13
CA TYR A 103 -5.77 -12.34 -0.80
C TYR A 103 -6.22 -13.41 -1.80
N GLN A 104 -5.81 -13.26 -3.05
CA GLN A 104 -6.04 -14.23 -4.10
C GLN A 104 -4.72 -14.77 -4.67
N GLN A 105 -4.73 -16.04 -5.06
CA GLN A 105 -3.56 -16.65 -5.66
C GLN A 105 -3.55 -16.39 -7.16
N ILE A 106 -2.53 -15.68 -7.64
CA ILE A 106 -2.39 -15.27 -9.03
C ILE A 106 -1.02 -15.70 -9.51
N SER A 107 -0.97 -16.60 -10.49
CA SER A 107 0.30 -17.15 -11.00
C SER A 107 1.22 -17.70 -9.90
N GLY A 108 0.65 -18.37 -8.89
CA GLY A 108 1.39 -18.93 -7.76
C GLY A 108 1.79 -17.94 -6.66
N GLN A 109 1.43 -16.68 -6.77
CA GLN A 109 1.70 -15.64 -5.77
C GLN A 109 0.41 -15.18 -5.09
N TRP A 110 0.47 -14.92 -3.78
CA TRP A 110 -0.62 -14.33 -3.04
C TRP A 110 -0.60 -12.81 -3.19
N ILE A 111 -1.66 -12.25 -3.76
CA ILE A 111 -1.82 -10.81 -4.01
C ILE A 111 -3.05 -10.32 -3.25
N PRO A 112 -2.95 -9.26 -2.42
CA PRO A 112 -4.11 -8.65 -1.79
C PRO A 112 -4.95 -7.94 -2.86
N MET A 113 -6.24 -8.21 -2.90
CA MET A 113 -7.16 -7.56 -3.83
C MET A 113 -7.84 -6.35 -3.20
N GLN A 114 -7.69 -6.16 -1.89
CA GLN A 114 -8.17 -4.99 -1.18
C GLN A 114 -7.06 -4.43 -0.29
N ILE A 115 -6.77 -3.14 -0.44
CA ILE A 115 -5.73 -2.44 0.31
C ILE A 115 -6.29 -1.11 0.79
N SER A 116 -6.14 -0.83 2.09
CA SER A 116 -6.55 0.44 2.69
C SER A 116 -5.34 1.13 3.33
N TYR A 117 -5.19 2.42 3.06
CA TYR A 117 -4.18 3.27 3.67
C TYR A 117 -4.86 4.26 4.61
N GLU A 118 -4.33 4.41 5.79
CA GLU A 118 -4.74 5.40 6.78
C GLU A 118 -3.51 6.20 7.21
N GLY A 119 -3.39 7.42 6.69
CA GLY A 119 -2.33 8.37 7.01
C GLY A 119 -2.77 9.36 8.09
N GLN A 120 -1.94 9.60 9.10
CA GLN A 120 -2.17 10.61 10.12
C GLN A 120 -0.96 11.53 10.24
N THR A 121 -1.19 12.84 10.05
CA THR A 121 -0.18 13.87 10.19
C THR A 121 -0.81 15.17 10.70
N LYS A 122 -0.15 15.85 11.64
CA LYS A 122 -0.58 17.16 12.19
C LYS A 122 -2.05 17.22 12.65
N GLY A 123 -2.62 16.10 13.10
CA GLY A 123 -4.01 16.02 13.56
C GLY A 123 -5.04 15.74 12.48
N GLU A 124 -4.63 15.62 11.23
CA GLU A 124 -5.50 15.23 10.12
C GLU A 124 -5.32 13.73 9.81
N THR A 125 -6.42 13.07 9.47
CA THR A 125 -6.44 11.67 9.03
C THR A 125 -6.93 11.62 7.59
N VAL A 126 -6.17 10.94 6.73
CA VAL A 126 -6.53 10.69 5.34
C VAL A 126 -6.64 9.18 5.12
N GLN A 127 -7.69 8.77 4.42
CA GLN A 127 -7.92 7.37 4.07
C GLN A 127 -7.98 7.20 2.54
N LEU A 128 -7.33 6.15 2.05
CA LEU A 128 -7.38 5.73 0.65
C LEU A 128 -7.69 4.23 0.62
N GLU A 129 -8.62 3.82 -0.24
CA GLU A 129 -8.97 2.42 -0.44
C GLU A 129 -8.81 2.02 -1.89
N PHE A 130 -8.22 0.87 -2.11
CA PHE A 130 -8.07 0.25 -3.42
C PHE A 130 -8.71 -1.14 -3.38
N ALA A 131 -9.65 -1.38 -4.28
CA ALA A 131 -10.23 -2.70 -4.53
C ALA A 131 -9.94 -3.09 -5.98
N PHE A 132 -9.19 -4.17 -6.17
CA PHE A 132 -8.80 -4.65 -7.50
C PHE A 132 -9.78 -5.70 -7.98
N ARG A 133 -10.30 -5.53 -9.18
CA ARG A 133 -11.16 -6.56 -9.83
C ARG A 133 -10.34 -7.65 -10.49
N LYS A 134 -9.13 -7.31 -10.93
CA LYS A 134 -8.22 -8.21 -11.62
C LYS A 134 -6.78 -7.77 -11.39
N ALA A 135 -5.89 -8.72 -11.18
CA ALA A 135 -4.46 -8.52 -11.19
C ALA A 135 -3.80 -9.54 -12.11
N GLU A 136 -2.77 -9.13 -12.83
CA GLU A 136 -1.96 -10.00 -13.67
C GLU A 136 -0.49 -9.75 -13.36
N ILE A 137 0.30 -10.82 -13.28
CA ILE A 137 1.73 -10.74 -12.99
C ILE A 137 2.50 -11.05 -14.27
N ASN A 138 3.48 -10.19 -14.56
CA ASN A 138 4.36 -10.32 -15.74
C ASN A 138 3.61 -10.37 -17.09
N SER A 139 2.46 -9.72 -17.22
CA SER A 139 1.79 -9.59 -18.49
C SER A 139 2.40 -8.47 -19.35
N GLU A 140 2.40 -8.63 -20.68
CA GLU A 140 2.73 -7.52 -21.58
C GLU A 140 1.73 -6.39 -21.39
N ILE A 141 2.23 -5.21 -21.02
CA ILE A 141 1.40 -4.03 -20.83
C ILE A 141 1.22 -3.35 -22.18
N ARG A 142 0.02 -3.43 -22.75
CA ARG A 142 -0.43 -2.51 -23.78
C ARG A 142 -1.19 -1.39 -23.11
N THR A 143 -0.60 -0.22 -23.00
CA THR A 143 -1.26 0.97 -22.43
C THR A 143 -1.62 1.96 -23.54
N PRO A 144 -2.75 1.84 -24.26
CA PRO A 144 -3.33 2.96 -24.95
C PRO A 144 -3.93 3.90 -23.91
N PHE A 145 -3.08 4.77 -23.33
CA PHE A 145 -3.56 5.76 -22.37
C PHE A 145 -3.90 7.05 -23.12
N SER A 146 -5.18 7.43 -23.10
CA SER A 146 -5.62 8.77 -23.50
C SER A 146 -6.50 9.35 -22.40
N ILE A 147 -6.14 10.53 -21.93
CA ILE A 147 -6.95 11.27 -20.96
C ILE A 147 -8.14 11.89 -21.72
N PRO A 148 -9.40 11.54 -21.41
CA PRO A 148 -10.55 12.19 -22.02
C PRO A 148 -10.51 13.69 -21.78
N LYS A 149 -10.86 14.50 -22.80
CA LYS A 149 -10.88 15.98 -22.73
C LYS A 149 -11.81 16.54 -21.64
N SER A 150 -12.69 15.70 -21.08
CA SER A 150 -13.64 16.08 -20.03
C SER A 150 -13.07 16.00 -18.62
N TYR A 151 -11.80 15.61 -18.45
CA TYR A 151 -11.15 15.52 -17.14
C TYR A 151 -10.38 16.81 -16.83
N THR A 152 -10.49 17.27 -15.60
CA THR A 152 -9.77 18.44 -15.10
C THR A 152 -8.50 18.01 -14.35
N ARG A 153 -7.39 18.69 -14.63
CA ARG A 153 -6.13 18.48 -13.90
C ARG A 153 -6.24 19.09 -12.49
N LEU A 154 -5.81 18.34 -11.50
CA LEU A 154 -5.64 18.82 -10.11
C LEU A 154 -4.36 19.61 -9.95
#